data_e57aca970eaa2ce41f954c25a4379a76
#
_entry.id   e57aca970eaa2ce41f954c25a4379a76
#
_cell.length_a   1.000
_cell.length_b   1.000
_cell.length_c   1.000
_cell.angle_alpha   90.00
_cell.angle_beta   90.00
_cell.angle_gamma   90.00
#
_symmetry.space_group_name_H-M   'P 1'
#
loop_
_entity.id
_entity.type
_entity.pdbx_description
1 polymer ?
#
loop_
_entity_poly.entity_id
_entity_poly.type
_entity_poly.pdbx_seq_one_letter_code
_entity_poly.pdbx_strand_id
1 'polypeptide(L)'
;MKSLTLSLLVLASLSAAQQPQTFTGTITDNMCARGSHAQMRMGPTDADCTKACVSAHDAKYVLYDGKEVYTLSDQQTPEKFAAQKVTVVGTLDVKTRTIRVDSISAAK
;
A
#
# COMPACT_ATOMS: atom_id res chain seq x y z
N MET A 1 -0.37 38.89 -48.66
CA MET A 1 0.31 37.70 -48.16
C MET A 1 -0.10 37.50 -46.72
N LYS A 2 -0.88 36.49 -46.45
CA LYS A 2 -1.30 36.15 -45.09
C LYS A 2 -0.35 35.13 -44.55
N SER A 3 0.47 35.50 -43.58
CA SER A 3 1.29 34.55 -42.86
C SER A 3 0.38 33.74 -41.93
N LEU A 4 0.22 32.49 -42.27
CA LEU A 4 -0.38 31.50 -41.37
C LEU A 4 0.66 31.16 -40.32
N THR A 5 0.58 31.78 -39.17
CA THR A 5 1.29 31.29 -38.00
C THR A 5 0.59 30.04 -37.52
N LEU A 6 1.10 28.90 -37.88
CA LEU A 6 0.68 27.64 -37.33
C LEU A 6 1.15 27.61 -35.87
N SER A 7 0.27 27.99 -34.97
CA SER A 7 0.49 27.79 -33.55
C SER A 7 0.49 26.28 -33.30
N LEU A 8 1.69 25.70 -33.24
CA LEU A 8 1.84 24.36 -32.76
C LEU A 8 1.48 24.36 -31.27
N LEU A 9 0.23 24.03 -30.97
CA LEU A 9 -0.16 23.63 -29.63
C LEU A 9 0.56 22.33 -29.33
N VAL A 10 1.74 22.44 -28.71
CA VAL A 10 2.35 21.32 -28.07
C VAL A 10 1.50 21.00 -26.87
N LEU A 11 0.52 20.13 -27.06
CA LEU A 11 -0.09 19.41 -25.96
C LEU A 11 1.02 18.58 -25.33
N ALA A 12 1.72 19.19 -24.38
CA ALA A 12 2.48 18.41 -23.45
C ALA A 12 1.48 17.50 -22.76
N SER A 13 1.39 16.25 -23.22
CA SER A 13 0.75 15.22 -22.42
C SER A 13 1.57 15.11 -21.15
N LEU A 14 1.13 15.85 -20.14
CA LEU A 14 1.51 15.56 -18.78
C LEU A 14 0.99 14.16 -18.53
N SER A 15 1.82 13.14 -18.84
CA SER A 15 1.69 11.88 -18.14
C SER A 15 1.86 12.27 -16.69
N ALA A 16 0.76 12.38 -15.98
CA ALA A 16 0.78 12.71 -14.58
C ALA A 16 1.57 11.59 -13.89
N ALA A 17 2.87 11.81 -13.71
CA ALA A 17 3.64 11.02 -12.79
C ALA A 17 2.85 11.08 -11.49
N GLN A 18 2.32 9.94 -11.06
CA GLN A 18 1.54 9.90 -9.84
C GLN A 18 2.43 10.39 -8.71
N GLN A 19 1.99 11.45 -8.06
CA GLN A 19 2.68 12.02 -6.92
C GLN A 19 2.61 11.02 -5.76
N PRO A 20 3.67 10.86 -4.97
CA PRO A 20 3.60 10.09 -3.74
C PRO A 20 2.48 10.62 -2.85
N GLN A 21 1.76 9.68 -2.25
CA GLN A 21 0.68 9.97 -1.32
C GLN A 21 1.02 9.41 0.05
N THR A 22 0.31 9.90 1.06
CA THR A 22 0.43 9.40 2.42
C THR A 22 -0.79 8.56 2.76
N PHE A 23 -0.55 7.34 3.21
CA PHE A 23 -1.57 6.38 3.61
C PHE A 23 -1.39 6.07 5.08
N THR A 24 -2.47 6.02 5.83
CA THR A 24 -2.45 5.63 7.24
C THR A 24 -3.34 4.41 7.44
N GLY A 25 -2.84 3.41 8.12
CA GLY A 25 -3.58 2.20 8.38
C GLY A 25 -2.79 1.20 9.21
N THR A 26 -3.33 0.01 9.31
CA THR A 26 -2.73 -1.08 10.09
C THR A 26 -2.04 -2.06 9.16
N ILE A 27 -0.84 -2.48 9.53
CA ILE A 27 -0.16 -3.58 8.84
C ILE A 27 -0.81 -4.89 9.24
N THR A 28 -1.30 -5.62 8.27
CA THR A 28 -1.87 -6.94 8.45
C THR A 28 -1.46 -7.84 7.27
N ASP A 29 -2.05 -9.00 7.15
CA ASP A 29 -1.84 -9.91 6.03
C ASP A 29 -3.10 -9.98 5.16
N ASN A 30 -2.95 -10.42 3.91
CA ASN A 30 -4.08 -10.45 2.97
C ASN A 30 -5.08 -11.58 3.24
N MET A 31 -4.79 -12.49 4.15
CA MET A 31 -5.75 -13.53 4.56
C MET A 31 -6.73 -13.01 5.61
N CYS A 32 -6.29 -12.10 6.49
CA CYS A 32 -7.07 -11.53 7.58
C CYS A 32 -7.32 -10.02 7.43
N ALA A 33 -7.13 -9.48 6.24
CA ALA A 33 -6.99 -8.06 5.99
C ALA A 33 -8.16 -7.20 6.51
N ARG A 34 -9.38 -7.69 6.43
CA ARG A 34 -10.58 -6.91 6.78
C ARG A 34 -11.17 -7.27 8.13
N GLY A 35 -10.55 -8.19 8.83
CA GLY A 35 -11.26 -8.73 9.95
C GLY A 35 -10.44 -9.11 11.14
N SER A 36 -11.11 -9.86 11.95
CA SER A 36 -10.55 -10.42 13.17
C SER A 36 -9.66 -11.61 12.84
N HIS A 37 -8.45 -11.63 13.39
CA HIS A 37 -7.59 -12.80 13.37
C HIS A 37 -8.19 -13.98 14.15
N ALA A 38 -9.28 -13.78 14.86
CA ALA A 38 -9.93 -14.82 15.67
C ALA A 38 -10.43 -16.01 14.88
N GLN A 39 -10.77 -15.82 13.59
CA GLN A 39 -11.26 -16.91 12.74
C GLN A 39 -10.16 -17.83 12.21
N MET A 40 -8.95 -17.34 12.13
CA MET A 40 -7.79 -18.11 11.66
C MET A 40 -6.56 -17.71 12.48
N ARG A 41 -6.60 -18.07 13.77
CA ARG A 41 -5.54 -17.63 14.67
C ARG A 41 -4.29 -18.49 14.51
N MET A 42 -3.22 -17.86 14.07
CA MET A 42 -1.92 -18.49 13.83
C MET A 42 -0.88 -18.14 14.88
N GLY A 43 -1.29 -17.56 16.00
CA GLY A 43 -0.38 -17.19 17.08
C GLY A 43 -1.11 -16.49 18.22
N PRO A 44 -0.44 -16.21 19.36
CA PRO A 44 -1.08 -15.65 20.54
C PRO A 44 -1.51 -14.19 20.39
N THR A 45 -0.88 -13.45 19.47
CA THR A 45 -1.23 -12.04 19.20
C THR A 45 -1.57 -11.83 17.72
N ASP A 46 -2.20 -10.72 17.41
CA ASP A 46 -2.48 -10.36 16.03
C ASP A 46 -1.18 -10.17 15.22
N ALA A 47 -0.15 -9.63 15.85
CA ALA A 47 1.17 -9.49 15.22
C ALA A 47 1.75 -10.87 14.88
N ASP A 48 1.71 -11.81 15.79
CA ASP A 48 2.20 -13.17 15.56
C ASP A 48 1.38 -13.89 14.50
N CYS A 49 0.06 -13.71 14.51
CA CYS A 49 -0.84 -14.26 13.51
C CYS A 49 -0.50 -13.73 12.10
N THR A 50 -0.32 -12.43 11.96
CA THR A 50 0.05 -11.81 10.68
C THR A 50 1.39 -12.34 10.17
N LYS A 51 2.41 -12.40 11.02
CA LYS A 51 3.73 -12.93 10.65
C LYS A 51 3.67 -14.40 10.24
N ALA A 52 2.91 -15.20 10.98
CA ALA A 52 2.76 -16.62 10.68
C ALA A 52 2.04 -16.86 9.35
N CYS A 53 1.02 -16.08 9.04
CA CYS A 53 0.33 -16.17 7.75
C CYS A 53 1.29 -15.86 6.59
N VAL A 54 2.12 -14.85 6.74
CA VAL A 54 3.10 -14.50 5.70
C VAL A 54 4.16 -15.58 5.54
N SER A 55 4.70 -16.12 6.64
CA SER A 55 5.78 -17.10 6.56
C SER A 55 5.30 -18.51 6.22
N ALA A 56 4.13 -18.92 6.69
CA ALA A 56 3.66 -20.29 6.55
C ALA A 56 2.67 -20.49 5.38
N HIS A 57 1.93 -19.47 5.00
CA HIS A 57 0.88 -19.57 3.98
C HIS A 57 1.11 -18.67 2.77
N ASP A 58 2.31 -18.13 2.63
CA ASP A 58 2.67 -17.24 1.51
C ASP A 58 1.74 -16.03 1.38
N ALA A 59 1.16 -15.59 2.48
CA ALA A 59 0.39 -14.38 2.52
C ALA A 59 1.28 -13.15 2.33
N LYS A 60 0.69 -12.03 1.90
CA LYS A 60 1.40 -10.77 1.72
C LYS A 60 1.04 -9.80 2.82
N TYR A 61 2.02 -8.99 3.23
CA TYR A 61 1.74 -7.83 4.07
C TYR A 61 0.95 -6.81 3.28
N VAL A 62 -0.10 -6.31 3.90
CA VAL A 62 -0.99 -5.30 3.34
C VAL A 62 -1.21 -4.18 4.35
N LEU A 63 -1.63 -3.03 3.83
CA LEU A 63 -2.11 -1.92 4.65
C LEU A 63 -3.63 -1.93 4.59
N TYR A 64 -4.27 -1.96 5.75
CA TYR A 64 -5.71 -1.82 5.90
C TYR A 64 -6.03 -0.47 6.54
N ASP A 65 -6.71 0.40 5.81
CA ASP A 65 -7.00 1.76 6.28
C ASP A 65 -8.35 1.89 7.02
N GLY A 66 -9.01 0.76 7.25
CA GLY A 66 -10.36 0.70 7.83
C GLY A 66 -11.44 0.52 6.77
N LYS A 67 -11.10 0.65 5.50
CA LYS A 67 -12.01 0.55 4.37
C LYS A 67 -11.40 -0.20 3.20
N GLU A 68 -10.21 0.19 2.79
CA GLU A 68 -9.49 -0.39 1.66
C GLU A 68 -8.30 -1.21 2.12
N VAL A 69 -7.95 -2.20 1.31
CA VAL A 69 -6.79 -3.06 1.51
C VAL A 69 -5.80 -2.79 0.38
N TYR A 70 -4.57 -2.48 0.73
CA TYR A 70 -3.50 -2.22 -0.24
C TYR A 70 -2.36 -3.20 -0.03
N THR A 71 -1.96 -3.89 -1.09
CA THR A 71 -0.72 -4.67 -1.06
C THR A 71 0.48 -3.71 -1.04
N LEU A 72 1.50 -4.06 -0.28
CA LEU A 72 2.71 -3.25 -0.19
C LEU A 72 3.80 -3.86 -1.08
N SER A 73 4.49 -3.04 -1.85
CA SER A 73 5.63 -3.51 -2.65
C SER A 73 6.79 -3.97 -1.77
N ASP A 74 6.95 -3.35 -0.61
CA ASP A 74 7.91 -3.76 0.40
C ASP A 74 7.27 -4.83 1.28
N GLN A 75 7.83 -6.03 1.27
CA GLN A 75 7.36 -7.18 2.05
C GLN A 75 8.31 -7.53 3.19
N GLN A 76 9.34 -6.72 3.43
CA GLN A 76 10.32 -6.93 4.49
C GLN A 76 10.13 -5.97 5.66
N THR A 77 10.08 -4.68 5.39
CA THR A 77 9.91 -3.65 6.42
C THR A 77 8.60 -3.80 7.22
N PRO A 78 7.46 -4.17 6.60
CA PRO A 78 6.22 -4.32 7.35
C PRO A 78 6.25 -5.33 8.50
N GLU A 79 7.13 -6.32 8.45
CA GLU A 79 7.19 -7.35 9.49
C GLU A 79 7.35 -6.75 10.89
N LYS A 80 8.21 -5.76 11.05
CA LYS A 80 8.44 -5.11 12.34
C LYS A 80 7.26 -4.23 12.80
N PHE A 81 6.32 -3.95 11.92
CA PHE A 81 5.12 -3.17 12.22
C PHE A 81 3.83 -4.01 12.22
N ALA A 82 3.95 -5.34 12.21
CA ALA A 82 2.78 -6.22 12.15
C ALA A 82 1.77 -5.86 13.24
N ALA A 83 0.49 -5.74 12.87
CA ALA A 83 -0.63 -5.33 13.70
C ALA A 83 -0.54 -3.89 14.25
N GLN A 84 0.42 -3.12 13.80
CA GLN A 84 0.57 -1.73 14.23
C GLN A 84 0.02 -0.75 13.21
N LYS A 85 -0.42 0.39 13.70
CA LYS A 85 -0.82 1.51 12.87
C LYS A 85 0.41 2.25 12.38
N VAL A 86 0.48 2.46 11.07
CA VAL A 86 1.64 3.06 10.40
C VAL A 86 1.20 4.15 9.43
N THR A 87 2.17 4.97 9.07
CA THR A 87 2.07 5.89 7.94
C THR A 87 2.98 5.37 6.83
N VAL A 88 2.38 5.16 5.65
CA VAL A 88 3.09 4.73 4.44
C VAL A 88 3.11 5.88 3.46
N VAL A 89 4.29 6.24 2.99
CA VAL A 89 4.44 7.17 1.87
C VAL A 89 4.78 6.35 0.63
N GLY A 90 4.04 6.55 -0.43
CA GLY A 90 4.26 5.80 -1.66
C GLY A 90 3.30 6.17 -2.76
N THR A 91 3.39 5.46 -3.86
CA THR A 91 2.59 5.67 -5.06
C THR A 91 1.64 4.50 -5.26
N LEU A 92 0.36 4.80 -5.40
CA LEU A 92 -0.68 3.79 -5.58
C LEU A 92 -0.80 3.39 -7.05
N ASP A 93 -0.66 2.09 -7.31
CA ASP A 93 -1.14 1.49 -8.55
C ASP A 93 -2.61 1.11 -8.36
N VAL A 94 -3.50 1.85 -9.00
CA VAL A 94 -4.94 1.69 -8.84
C VAL A 94 -5.43 0.35 -9.40
N LYS A 95 -4.79 -0.16 -10.44
CA LYS A 95 -5.20 -1.41 -11.09
C LYS A 95 -4.97 -2.63 -10.21
N THR A 96 -3.83 -2.67 -9.54
CA THR A 96 -3.43 -3.79 -8.70
C THR A 96 -3.70 -3.53 -7.22
N ARG A 97 -4.07 -2.31 -6.85
CA ARG A 97 -4.20 -1.85 -5.46
C ARG A 97 -2.91 -2.09 -4.67
N THR A 98 -1.81 -1.81 -5.30
CA THR A 98 -0.48 -1.95 -4.70
C THR A 98 0.12 -0.57 -4.46
N ILE A 99 0.60 -0.33 -3.25
CA ILE A 99 1.38 0.86 -2.94
C ILE A 99 2.85 0.52 -3.18
N ARG A 100 3.48 1.26 -4.09
CA ARG A 100 4.92 1.24 -4.21
C ARG A 100 5.49 2.08 -3.08
N VAL A 101 6.10 1.42 -2.11
CA VAL A 101 6.46 2.02 -0.83
C VAL A 101 7.76 2.81 -0.96
N ASP A 102 7.72 4.07 -0.54
CA ASP A 102 8.92 4.88 -0.36
C ASP A 102 9.39 4.82 1.11
N SER A 103 8.44 4.89 2.06
CA SER A 103 8.76 4.78 3.48
C SER A 103 7.58 4.25 4.28
N ILE A 104 7.90 3.60 5.39
CA ILE A 104 6.93 3.17 6.41
C ILE A 104 7.44 3.65 7.76
N SER A 105 6.57 4.28 8.53
CA SER A 105 6.88 4.72 9.88
C SER A 105 5.69 4.48 10.80
N ALA A 106 5.95 4.37 12.10
CA ALA A 106 4.87 4.27 13.07
C ALA A 106 3.99 5.50 13.00
N ALA A 107 2.67 5.33 13.00
CA ALA A 107 1.73 6.44 13.03
C ALA A 107 1.76 7.11 14.41
N LYS A 108 1.73 8.41 14.37
CA LYS A 108 1.66 9.21 15.61
C LYS A 108 0.23 9.31 16.11
#